data_cfdaf0581067bc8db7a4cef8d679ee28
#
_entry.id   cfdaf0581067bc8db7a4cef8d679ee28
#
_cell.length_a   1.000
_cell.length_b   1.000
_cell.length_c   1.000
_cell.angle_alpha   90.00
_cell.angle_beta   90.00
_cell.angle_gamma   90.00
#
_symmetry.space_group_name_H-M   'P 1'
#
loop_
_entity.id
_entity.type
_entity.pdbx_description
1 polymer ?
#
loop_
_entity_poly.entity_id
_entity_poly.type
_entity_poly.pdbx_seq_one_letter_code
_entity_poly.pdbx_strand_id
1 'polypeptide(L)'
;MTNTKINFCGVEFKNPIVTASGTFGFGMEYNEFVSIEEYGGFGAKGLTRVPREGNKPPRIAETPSGILNSVGLQNPGVEHFAKHIMPILAEYDTNVIANMSGNTIEEYCEMAEILSDTDVAIIEMNISCPNVKHGGLTFGTDPKVVNELTSAVKKHSKKPLVVKLSPNVTSITEIAKAAEAGGADGLSLINTLMGMKIDIHTRRPILANNTGGLSGPAVKPVAVRMIHEVHEAVKLPLIGMGGVMNGEDVIEFMLAGASLVALGTGLFVKPDLILPVKQEIKEYMERYNIEDINSIIGTAVMN
;
A
#
# COMPACT_ATOMS: atom_id res chain seq x y z
N MET A 1 7.27 25.42 15.47
CA MET A 1 6.33 24.29 15.32
C MET A 1 6.82 23.43 14.19
N THR A 2 6.97 22.15 14.40
CA THR A 2 7.41 21.20 13.36
C THR A 2 6.30 21.00 12.31
N ASN A 3 6.65 21.07 11.02
CA ASN A 3 5.74 20.78 9.91
C ASN A 3 5.80 19.28 9.56
N THR A 4 4.68 18.59 9.68
CA THR A 4 4.57 17.17 9.29
C THR A 4 3.70 16.97 8.05
N LYS A 5 3.21 18.03 7.41
CA LYS A 5 2.39 17.95 6.21
C LYS A 5 3.20 17.47 5.02
N ILE A 6 2.61 16.62 4.21
CA ILE A 6 3.18 16.10 2.96
C ILE A 6 2.25 16.45 1.80
N ASN A 7 2.80 17.01 0.71
CA ASN A 7 2.10 17.05 -0.56
C ASN A 7 2.49 15.80 -1.37
N PHE A 8 1.52 14.92 -1.62
CA PHE A 8 1.73 13.70 -2.37
C PHE A 8 0.79 13.68 -3.59
N CYS A 9 1.35 13.70 -4.79
CA CYS A 9 0.60 13.74 -6.05
C CYS A 9 -0.43 14.89 -6.13
N GLY A 10 -0.13 16.05 -5.52
CA GLY A 10 -1.04 17.20 -5.46
C GLY A 10 -2.10 17.15 -4.36
N VAL A 11 -2.11 16.11 -3.53
CA VAL A 11 -3.00 15.97 -2.37
C VAL A 11 -2.21 16.30 -1.08
N GLU A 12 -2.75 17.17 -0.22
CA GLU A 12 -2.15 17.48 1.09
C GLU A 12 -2.54 16.40 2.11
N PHE A 13 -1.53 15.82 2.76
CA PHE A 13 -1.65 14.90 3.90
C PHE A 13 -1.16 15.62 5.16
N LYS A 14 -1.94 15.59 6.25
CA LYS A 14 -1.62 16.29 7.51
C LYS A 14 -0.40 15.72 8.25
N ASN A 15 -0.04 14.48 7.96
CA ASN A 15 1.18 13.81 8.42
C ASN A 15 1.58 12.70 7.44
N PRO A 16 2.83 12.16 7.49
CA PRO A 16 3.32 11.18 6.53
C PRO A 16 2.75 9.77 6.71
N ILE A 17 1.90 9.53 7.70
CA ILE A 17 1.48 8.19 8.08
C ILE A 17 0.14 7.86 7.44
N VAL A 18 0.12 6.78 6.67
CA VAL A 18 -1.08 6.19 6.08
C VAL A 18 -1.23 4.74 6.52
N THR A 19 -2.28 4.02 6.07
CA THR A 19 -2.40 2.59 6.31
C THR A 19 -2.30 1.79 5.02
N ALA A 20 -1.79 0.56 5.12
CA ALA A 20 -1.73 -0.36 3.99
C ALA A 20 -3.10 -0.99 3.73
N SER A 21 -3.51 -1.04 2.46
CA SER A 21 -4.74 -1.73 2.07
C SER A 21 -4.75 -3.20 2.52
N GLY A 22 -5.87 -3.63 3.06
CA GLY A 22 -6.09 -5.00 3.52
C GLY A 22 -5.81 -5.25 5.00
N THR A 23 -5.23 -4.30 5.72
CA THR A 23 -4.96 -4.39 7.17
C THR A 23 -5.80 -3.45 8.01
N PHE A 24 -6.57 -2.58 7.40
CA PHE A 24 -7.35 -1.53 8.06
C PHE A 24 -8.85 -1.56 7.69
N GLY A 25 -9.32 -2.57 7.00
CA GLY A 25 -10.70 -2.66 6.54
C GLY A 25 -11.12 -1.46 5.68
N PHE A 26 -12.20 -0.82 6.05
CA PHE A 26 -12.64 0.48 5.53
C PHE A 26 -12.42 1.62 6.54
N GLY A 27 -11.61 1.40 7.57
CA GLY A 27 -11.24 2.40 8.57
C GLY A 27 -12.18 2.45 9.77
N MET A 28 -13.47 2.34 9.57
CA MET A 28 -14.49 2.46 10.63
C MET A 28 -14.32 1.40 11.73
N GLU A 29 -13.83 0.22 11.39
CA GLU A 29 -13.56 -0.87 12.32
C GLU A 29 -12.50 -0.52 13.36
N TYR A 30 -11.63 0.44 13.05
CA TYR A 30 -10.55 0.89 13.95
C TYR A 30 -10.95 2.05 14.84
N ASN A 31 -12.06 2.74 14.60
CA ASN A 31 -12.51 3.88 15.41
C ASN A 31 -12.76 3.53 16.88
N GLU A 32 -12.95 2.26 17.23
CA GLU A 32 -13.04 1.82 18.63
C GLU A 32 -11.69 1.92 19.36
N PHE A 33 -10.58 1.91 18.65
CA PHE A 33 -9.23 1.98 19.21
C PHE A 33 -8.61 3.37 19.07
N VAL A 34 -8.78 3.98 17.90
CA VAL A 34 -8.22 5.30 17.56
C VAL A 34 -9.00 5.90 16.40
N SER A 35 -9.22 7.21 16.42
CA SER A 35 -9.88 7.89 15.29
C SER A 35 -9.08 7.72 14.01
N ILE A 36 -9.76 7.39 12.91
CA ILE A 36 -9.14 7.33 11.57
C ILE A 36 -8.60 8.68 11.14
N GLU A 37 -9.06 9.78 11.75
CA GLU A 37 -8.57 11.14 11.51
C GLU A 37 -7.16 11.39 12.05
N GLU A 38 -6.61 10.51 12.89
CA GLU A 38 -5.21 10.62 13.34
C GLU A 38 -4.22 10.37 12.19
N TYR A 39 -4.63 9.60 11.17
CA TYR A 39 -3.82 9.31 10.00
C TYR A 39 -3.87 10.46 8.98
N GLY A 40 -2.77 10.69 8.25
CA GLY A 40 -2.79 11.57 7.09
C GLY A 40 -3.73 11.08 5.99
N GLY A 41 -3.89 9.77 5.92
CA GLY A 41 -4.84 9.08 5.06
C GLY A 41 -4.85 7.59 5.34
N PHE A 42 -5.75 6.83 4.73
CA PHE A 42 -5.75 5.39 4.86
C PHE A 42 -6.03 4.65 3.54
N GLY A 43 -5.36 3.51 3.37
CA GLY A 43 -5.61 2.59 2.28
C GLY A 43 -6.84 1.73 2.57
N ALA A 44 -7.93 1.98 1.86
CA ALA A 44 -9.15 1.18 1.95
C ALA A 44 -8.90 -0.28 1.51
N LYS A 45 -9.74 -1.19 1.96
CA LYS A 45 -9.72 -2.59 1.53
C LYS A 45 -9.72 -2.68 0.01
N GLY A 46 -8.83 -3.53 -0.53
CA GLY A 46 -8.70 -3.72 -1.98
C GLY A 46 -10.01 -4.13 -2.62
N LEU A 47 -10.42 -3.35 -3.61
CA LEU A 47 -11.68 -3.47 -4.34
C LEU A 47 -11.49 -4.26 -5.63
N THR A 48 -12.51 -4.98 -6.05
CA THR A 48 -12.61 -5.63 -7.35
C THR A 48 -13.86 -5.14 -8.09
N ARG A 49 -13.92 -5.37 -9.40
CA ARG A 49 -15.08 -4.93 -10.22
C ARG A 49 -16.40 -5.48 -9.69
N VAL A 50 -16.40 -6.74 -9.28
CA VAL A 50 -17.54 -7.43 -8.66
C VAL A 50 -17.19 -7.90 -7.24
N PRO A 51 -18.15 -8.15 -6.35
CA PRO A 51 -17.88 -8.68 -5.00
C PRO A 51 -17.08 -9.99 -5.04
N ARG A 52 -16.22 -10.20 -4.02
CA ARG A 52 -15.48 -11.46 -3.82
C ARG A 52 -15.59 -11.95 -2.39
N GLU A 53 -15.88 -13.25 -2.23
CA GLU A 53 -15.91 -13.94 -0.93
C GLU A 53 -14.50 -14.20 -0.35
N GLY A 54 -13.46 -14.12 -1.20
CA GLY A 54 -12.10 -14.48 -0.82
C GLY A 54 -11.86 -15.99 -0.84
N ASN A 55 -10.68 -16.39 -0.37
CA ASN A 55 -10.25 -17.79 -0.33
C ASN A 55 -10.86 -18.53 0.87
N LYS A 56 -10.89 -19.87 0.79
CA LYS A 56 -11.28 -20.73 1.92
C LYS A 56 -10.27 -20.63 3.06
N PRO A 57 -10.68 -20.70 4.34
CA PRO A 57 -9.75 -20.80 5.47
C PRO A 57 -9.06 -22.18 5.53
N PRO A 58 -7.90 -22.26 6.21
CA PRO A 58 -7.14 -21.19 6.84
C PRO A 58 -6.49 -20.24 5.82
N ARG A 59 -6.61 -18.92 6.04
CA ARG A 59 -6.09 -17.86 5.14
C ARG A 59 -5.01 -17.01 5.76
N ILE A 60 -4.69 -17.23 7.04
CA ILE A 60 -3.66 -16.52 7.80
C ILE A 60 -2.86 -17.55 8.58
N ALA A 61 -1.54 -17.35 8.66
CA ALA A 61 -0.65 -18.14 9.49
C ALA A 61 0.46 -17.24 10.06
N GLU A 62 0.65 -17.27 11.37
CA GLU A 62 1.73 -16.54 12.03
C GLU A 62 3.10 -17.14 11.67
N THR A 63 4.11 -16.28 11.64
CA THR A 63 5.54 -16.62 11.54
C THR A 63 6.29 -15.94 12.67
N PRO A 64 7.57 -16.31 12.97
CA PRO A 64 8.31 -15.71 14.08
C PRO A 64 8.41 -14.18 14.05
N SER A 65 8.40 -13.55 12.88
CA SER A 65 8.54 -12.09 12.73
C SER A 65 7.56 -11.50 11.72
N GLY A 66 6.34 -12.05 11.65
CA GLY A 66 5.32 -11.56 10.74
C GLY A 66 4.17 -12.53 10.55
N ILE A 67 3.43 -12.35 9.47
CA ILE A 67 2.30 -13.22 9.10
C ILE A 67 2.33 -13.57 7.62
N LEU A 68 1.83 -14.75 7.30
CA LEU A 68 1.45 -15.18 5.96
C LEU A 68 -0.06 -14.99 5.77
N ASN A 69 -0.48 -14.39 4.66
CA ASN A 69 -1.89 -14.29 4.33
C ASN A 69 -2.18 -14.71 2.89
N SER A 70 -3.35 -15.29 2.69
CA SER A 70 -3.96 -15.56 1.39
C SER A 70 -5.46 -15.27 1.45
N VAL A 71 -5.83 -14.05 1.82
CA VAL A 71 -7.26 -13.66 2.00
C VAL A 71 -8.06 -13.74 0.71
N GLY A 72 -7.45 -13.48 -0.45
CA GLY A 72 -8.10 -13.61 -1.75
C GLY A 72 -9.01 -12.44 -2.11
N LEU A 73 -8.65 -11.22 -1.70
CA LEU A 73 -9.37 -9.98 -2.03
C LEU A 73 -10.86 -10.02 -1.65
N GLN A 74 -11.21 -10.55 -0.49
CA GLN A 74 -12.59 -10.46 0.03
C GLN A 74 -13.00 -8.99 0.12
N ASN A 75 -14.05 -8.60 -0.63
CA ASN A 75 -14.53 -7.22 -0.69
C ASN A 75 -15.93 -7.14 -1.31
N PRO A 76 -16.69 -6.05 -1.06
CA PRO A 76 -18.07 -5.90 -1.54
C PRO A 76 -18.18 -5.44 -3.00
N GLY A 77 -17.07 -5.20 -3.71
CA GLY A 77 -17.04 -4.63 -5.04
C GLY A 77 -17.00 -3.10 -5.07
N VAL A 78 -16.47 -2.55 -6.17
CA VAL A 78 -16.22 -1.11 -6.31
C VAL A 78 -17.53 -0.29 -6.30
N GLU A 79 -18.61 -0.78 -6.88
CA GLU A 79 -19.90 -0.06 -6.90
C GLU A 79 -20.52 0.06 -5.50
N HIS A 80 -20.45 -1.01 -4.70
CA HIS A 80 -20.94 -0.97 -3.32
C HIS A 80 -20.12 0.01 -2.48
N PHE A 81 -18.79 -0.01 -2.63
CA PHE A 81 -17.90 0.94 -1.97
C PHE A 81 -18.28 2.38 -2.33
N ALA A 82 -18.40 2.69 -3.63
CA ALA A 82 -18.70 4.03 -4.12
C ALA A 82 -20.05 4.56 -3.62
N LYS A 83 -21.08 3.70 -3.58
CA LYS A 83 -22.45 4.09 -3.24
C LYS A 83 -22.75 4.11 -1.73
N HIS A 84 -22.13 3.22 -0.95
CA HIS A 84 -22.53 2.96 0.44
C HIS A 84 -21.43 3.19 1.48
N ILE A 85 -20.16 3.06 1.10
CA ILE A 85 -19.04 3.19 2.04
C ILE A 85 -18.38 4.56 1.91
N MET A 86 -18.03 4.97 0.70
CA MET A 86 -17.33 6.24 0.49
C MET A 86 -18.07 7.47 1.02
N PRO A 87 -19.41 7.59 0.88
CA PRO A 87 -20.14 8.73 1.47
C PRO A 87 -20.00 8.84 2.98
N ILE A 88 -19.91 7.71 3.69
CA ILE A 88 -19.68 7.71 5.15
C ILE A 88 -18.24 8.14 5.46
N LEU A 89 -17.27 7.66 4.66
CA LEU A 89 -15.86 8.00 4.83
C LEU A 89 -15.57 9.48 4.54
N ALA A 90 -16.34 10.11 3.66
CA ALA A 90 -16.22 11.52 3.32
C ALA A 90 -16.59 12.47 4.49
N GLU A 91 -17.23 11.97 5.54
CA GLU A 91 -17.54 12.73 6.76
C GLU A 91 -16.32 12.92 7.68
N TYR A 92 -15.25 12.15 7.47
CA TYR A 92 -14.02 12.20 8.28
C TYR A 92 -12.95 13.07 7.63
N ASP A 93 -12.22 13.82 8.47
CA ASP A 93 -11.06 14.62 8.05
C ASP A 93 -9.82 13.72 7.82
N THR A 94 -9.87 12.90 6.77
CA THR A 94 -8.76 12.02 6.36
C THR A 94 -8.81 11.71 4.87
N ASN A 95 -7.66 11.47 4.25
CA ASN A 95 -7.59 11.12 2.84
C ASN A 95 -7.86 9.63 2.62
N VAL A 96 -8.82 9.29 1.77
CA VAL A 96 -9.09 7.90 1.38
C VAL A 96 -8.29 7.53 0.15
N ILE A 97 -7.43 6.51 0.28
CA ILE A 97 -6.67 5.89 -0.81
C ILE A 97 -7.43 4.62 -1.22
N ALA A 98 -8.12 4.65 -2.36
CA ALA A 98 -8.88 3.50 -2.84
C ALA A 98 -7.97 2.52 -3.58
N ASN A 99 -7.71 1.35 -2.95
CA ASN A 99 -6.95 0.28 -3.59
C ASN A 99 -7.88 -0.52 -4.52
N MET A 100 -7.46 -0.76 -5.75
CA MET A 100 -8.21 -1.55 -6.72
C MET A 100 -7.37 -2.63 -7.39
N SER A 101 -8.01 -3.76 -7.74
CA SER A 101 -7.40 -4.92 -8.38
C SER A 101 -8.36 -5.53 -9.39
N GLY A 102 -7.93 -5.64 -10.65
CA GLY A 102 -8.68 -6.27 -11.74
C GLY A 102 -8.01 -7.53 -12.27
N ASN A 103 -8.72 -8.30 -13.08
CA ASN A 103 -8.19 -9.45 -13.81
C ASN A 103 -7.91 -9.12 -15.27
N THR A 104 -8.43 -7.99 -15.78
CA THR A 104 -8.21 -7.49 -17.14
C THR A 104 -7.98 -5.99 -17.11
N ILE A 105 -7.39 -5.44 -18.17
CA ILE A 105 -7.18 -3.98 -18.30
C ILE A 105 -8.53 -3.25 -18.28
N GLU A 106 -9.53 -3.82 -18.89
CA GLU A 106 -10.88 -3.25 -18.98
C GLU A 106 -11.50 -3.11 -17.57
N GLU A 107 -11.39 -4.15 -16.72
CA GLU A 107 -11.86 -4.09 -15.32
C GLU A 107 -11.17 -2.96 -14.54
N TYR A 108 -9.85 -2.76 -14.71
CA TYR A 108 -9.13 -1.66 -14.07
C TYR A 108 -9.61 -0.30 -14.56
N CYS A 109 -9.85 -0.13 -15.88
CA CYS A 109 -10.36 1.11 -16.46
C CYS A 109 -11.75 1.45 -15.92
N GLU A 110 -12.69 0.48 -15.93
CA GLU A 110 -14.04 0.66 -15.38
C GLU A 110 -14.01 1.05 -13.89
N MET A 111 -13.17 0.40 -13.08
CA MET A 111 -13.02 0.74 -11.67
C MET A 111 -12.45 2.15 -11.47
N ALA A 112 -11.47 2.54 -12.29
CA ALA A 112 -10.89 3.88 -12.23
C ALA A 112 -11.94 4.97 -12.55
N GLU A 113 -12.82 4.74 -13.52
CA GLU A 113 -13.92 5.65 -13.84
C GLU A 113 -14.88 5.78 -12.65
N ILE A 114 -15.35 4.64 -12.09
CA ILE A 114 -16.26 4.63 -10.94
C ILE A 114 -15.66 5.38 -9.74
N LEU A 115 -14.39 5.09 -9.40
CA LEU A 115 -13.71 5.73 -8.28
C LEU A 115 -13.42 7.21 -8.52
N SER A 116 -13.21 7.61 -9.78
CA SER A 116 -12.99 9.01 -10.15
C SER A 116 -14.18 9.92 -9.87
N ASP A 117 -15.38 9.36 -9.85
CA ASP A 117 -16.61 10.09 -9.56
C ASP A 117 -17.00 10.06 -8.06
N THR A 118 -16.06 9.67 -7.19
CA THR A 118 -16.20 9.66 -5.73
C THR A 118 -15.23 10.63 -5.05
N ASP A 119 -15.36 10.78 -3.73
CA ASP A 119 -14.50 11.64 -2.90
C ASP A 119 -13.17 10.97 -2.49
N VAL A 120 -12.75 9.87 -3.14
CA VAL A 120 -11.42 9.31 -2.88
C VAL A 120 -10.34 10.31 -3.28
N ALA A 121 -9.30 10.42 -2.46
CA ALA A 121 -8.19 11.33 -2.71
C ALA A 121 -7.23 10.77 -3.78
N ILE A 122 -6.99 9.46 -3.77
CA ILE A 122 -6.03 8.76 -4.61
C ILE A 122 -6.60 7.40 -5.01
N ILE A 123 -6.32 6.95 -6.23
CA ILE A 123 -6.54 5.58 -6.69
C ILE A 123 -5.21 4.82 -6.64
N GLU A 124 -5.11 3.78 -5.79
CA GLU A 124 -3.97 2.87 -5.72
C GLU A 124 -4.25 1.62 -6.56
N MET A 125 -3.61 1.49 -7.71
CA MET A 125 -3.73 0.36 -8.62
C MET A 125 -2.79 -0.78 -8.20
N ASN A 126 -3.36 -1.84 -7.64
CA ASN A 126 -2.62 -3.04 -7.24
C ASN A 126 -2.40 -3.99 -8.43
N ILE A 127 -1.17 -4.07 -8.93
CA ILE A 127 -0.79 -4.88 -10.09
C ILE A 127 -0.32 -6.29 -9.74
N SER A 128 -0.53 -6.74 -8.50
CA SER A 128 -0.12 -8.10 -8.05
C SER A 128 -1.13 -9.19 -8.41
N CYS A 129 -2.26 -8.86 -9.08
CA CYS A 129 -3.26 -9.83 -9.52
C CYS A 129 -2.84 -10.57 -10.80
N PRO A 130 -3.28 -11.84 -10.96
CA PRO A 130 -3.06 -12.58 -12.20
C PRO A 130 -3.75 -11.94 -13.40
N ASN A 131 -3.04 -11.83 -14.52
CA ASN A 131 -3.59 -11.43 -15.81
C ASN A 131 -4.18 -12.64 -16.53
N VAL A 132 -5.49 -12.71 -16.66
CA VAL A 132 -6.20 -13.85 -17.27
C VAL A 132 -5.85 -13.98 -18.76
N LYS A 133 -5.67 -12.88 -19.48
CA LYS A 133 -5.32 -12.86 -20.92
C LYS A 133 -3.89 -13.34 -21.19
N HIS A 134 -2.99 -13.25 -20.21
CA HIS A 134 -1.58 -13.68 -20.31
C HIS A 134 -1.28 -14.95 -19.51
N GLY A 135 -2.22 -15.91 -19.47
CA GLY A 135 -1.99 -17.23 -18.88
C GLY A 135 -1.82 -17.25 -17.36
N GLY A 136 -2.32 -16.23 -16.66
CA GLY A 136 -2.26 -16.16 -15.19
C GLY A 136 -0.98 -15.55 -14.62
N LEU A 137 -0.06 -15.04 -15.45
CA LEU A 137 1.06 -14.23 -14.98
C LEU A 137 0.53 -12.94 -14.31
N THR A 138 1.19 -12.49 -13.24
CA THR A 138 0.78 -11.24 -12.60
C THR A 138 1.10 -10.04 -13.48
N PHE A 139 0.21 -9.04 -13.51
CA PHE A 139 0.44 -7.81 -14.27
C PHE A 139 1.78 -7.14 -13.91
N GLY A 140 2.15 -7.17 -12.65
CA GLY A 140 3.33 -6.50 -12.10
C GLY A 140 4.67 -7.19 -12.33
N THR A 141 4.77 -8.23 -13.18
CA THR A 141 6.03 -8.95 -13.42
C THR A 141 6.68 -8.65 -14.78
N ASP A 142 5.94 -8.06 -15.71
CA ASP A 142 6.43 -7.68 -17.03
C ASP A 142 6.34 -6.15 -17.23
N PRO A 143 7.47 -5.45 -17.43
CA PRO A 143 7.49 -4.00 -17.63
C PRO A 143 6.60 -3.50 -18.77
N LYS A 144 6.47 -4.27 -19.87
CA LYS A 144 5.62 -3.89 -21.00
C LYS A 144 4.14 -3.90 -20.62
N VAL A 145 3.73 -4.94 -19.90
CA VAL A 145 2.36 -5.09 -19.41
C VAL A 145 2.04 -4.00 -18.37
N VAL A 146 2.99 -3.68 -17.48
CA VAL A 146 2.83 -2.60 -16.50
C VAL A 146 2.64 -1.25 -17.19
N ASN A 147 3.46 -0.94 -18.21
CA ASN A 147 3.31 0.30 -18.97
C ASN A 147 1.97 0.37 -19.70
N GLU A 148 1.56 -0.70 -20.38
CA GLU A 148 0.29 -0.78 -21.11
C GLU A 148 -0.91 -0.58 -20.15
N LEU A 149 -0.93 -1.32 -19.04
CA LEU A 149 -1.99 -1.23 -18.03
C LEU A 149 -2.04 0.18 -17.42
N THR A 150 -0.90 0.72 -16.99
CA THR A 150 -0.83 2.05 -16.38
C THR A 150 -1.31 3.12 -17.35
N SER A 151 -0.86 3.07 -18.62
CA SER A 151 -1.28 4.03 -19.66
C SER A 151 -2.77 3.95 -19.98
N ALA A 152 -3.33 2.74 -19.97
CA ALA A 152 -4.77 2.56 -20.18
C ALA A 152 -5.57 3.16 -19.02
N VAL A 153 -5.25 2.75 -17.80
CA VAL A 153 -5.98 3.18 -16.58
C VAL A 153 -5.84 4.69 -16.34
N LYS A 154 -4.66 5.28 -16.61
CA LYS A 154 -4.44 6.72 -16.44
C LYS A 154 -5.40 7.56 -17.28
N LYS A 155 -5.78 7.11 -18.48
CA LYS A 155 -6.74 7.80 -19.35
C LYS A 155 -8.17 7.81 -18.79
N HIS A 156 -8.48 6.85 -17.93
CA HIS A 156 -9.80 6.70 -17.30
C HIS A 156 -9.84 7.26 -15.87
N SER A 157 -8.69 7.66 -15.31
CA SER A 157 -8.60 8.24 -13.96
C SER A 157 -8.60 9.77 -14.00
N LYS A 158 -9.55 10.39 -13.28
CA LYS A 158 -9.57 11.83 -12.96
C LYS A 158 -8.83 12.14 -11.64
N LYS A 159 -8.45 11.10 -10.88
CA LYS A 159 -7.72 11.19 -9.61
C LYS A 159 -6.26 10.85 -9.82
N PRO A 160 -5.36 11.25 -8.93
CA PRO A 160 -3.99 10.76 -8.94
C PRO A 160 -3.95 9.23 -8.93
N LEU A 161 -3.17 8.64 -9.85
CA LEU A 161 -3.00 7.20 -10.00
C LEU A 161 -1.66 6.75 -9.41
N VAL A 162 -1.71 5.98 -8.33
CA VAL A 162 -0.55 5.37 -7.68
C VAL A 162 -0.49 3.89 -8.06
N VAL A 163 0.67 3.41 -8.52
CA VAL A 163 0.85 2.00 -8.88
C VAL A 163 1.53 1.25 -7.75
N LYS A 164 0.86 0.21 -7.23
CA LYS A 164 1.39 -0.64 -6.15
C LYS A 164 2.21 -1.79 -6.69
N LEU A 165 3.53 -1.73 -6.44
CA LEU A 165 4.52 -2.65 -6.96
C LEU A 165 4.65 -3.93 -6.11
N SER A 166 4.88 -5.06 -6.80
CA SER A 166 5.19 -6.35 -6.17
C SER A 166 6.69 -6.47 -5.93
N PRO A 167 7.12 -6.99 -4.76
CA PRO A 167 8.53 -7.31 -4.51
C PRO A 167 8.98 -8.62 -5.19
N ASN A 168 8.05 -9.40 -5.74
CA ASN A 168 8.32 -10.73 -6.31
C ASN A 168 8.76 -10.63 -7.78
N VAL A 169 9.78 -9.82 -8.01
CA VAL A 169 10.35 -9.52 -9.33
C VAL A 169 11.89 -9.52 -9.24
N THR A 170 12.56 -9.71 -10.37
CA THR A 170 14.02 -9.66 -10.42
C THR A 170 14.55 -8.24 -10.26
N SER A 171 13.88 -7.24 -10.87
CA SER A 171 14.25 -5.83 -10.80
C SER A 171 13.00 -4.98 -10.57
N ILE A 172 12.87 -4.42 -9.37
CA ILE A 172 11.75 -3.55 -9.05
C ILE A 172 11.87 -2.19 -9.74
N THR A 173 13.09 -1.77 -10.04
CA THR A 173 13.36 -0.50 -10.73
C THR A 173 12.89 -0.50 -12.18
N GLU A 174 12.97 -1.65 -12.88
CA GLU A 174 12.41 -1.77 -14.24
C GLU A 174 10.90 -1.66 -14.24
N ILE A 175 10.24 -2.26 -13.25
CA ILE A 175 8.79 -2.15 -13.08
C ILE A 175 8.38 -0.72 -12.72
N ALA A 176 9.13 -0.06 -11.83
CA ALA A 176 8.90 1.34 -11.45
C ALA A 176 9.00 2.29 -12.66
N LYS A 177 10.07 2.16 -13.45
CA LYS A 177 10.24 2.96 -14.70
C LYS A 177 9.13 2.71 -15.71
N ALA A 178 8.65 1.47 -15.81
CA ALA A 178 7.54 1.14 -16.71
C ALA A 178 6.23 1.80 -16.26
N ALA A 179 5.94 1.83 -14.95
CA ALA A 179 4.79 2.52 -14.40
C ALA A 179 4.89 4.05 -14.58
N GLU A 180 6.07 4.64 -14.34
CA GLU A 180 6.34 6.07 -14.60
C GLU A 180 6.12 6.41 -16.07
N ALA A 181 6.69 5.64 -17.00
CA ALA A 181 6.51 5.81 -18.43
C ALA A 181 5.04 5.62 -18.88
N GLY A 182 4.26 4.83 -18.15
CA GLY A 182 2.83 4.64 -18.32
C GLY A 182 1.98 5.81 -17.82
N GLY A 183 2.58 6.79 -17.13
CA GLY A 183 1.91 8.00 -16.63
C GLY A 183 1.35 7.88 -15.22
N ALA A 184 1.90 6.99 -14.38
CA ALA A 184 1.62 6.99 -12.95
C ALA A 184 1.99 8.35 -12.33
N ASP A 185 1.21 8.81 -11.33
CA ASP A 185 1.50 10.03 -10.57
C ASP A 185 2.38 9.73 -9.34
N GLY A 186 2.36 8.50 -8.85
CA GLY A 186 3.17 8.03 -7.73
C GLY A 186 3.26 6.51 -7.72
N LEU A 187 4.10 5.98 -6.83
CA LEU A 187 4.25 4.55 -6.64
C LEU A 187 4.05 4.17 -5.17
N SER A 188 3.58 2.96 -4.91
CA SER A 188 3.57 2.38 -3.56
C SER A 188 4.27 1.03 -3.59
N LEU A 189 5.08 0.76 -2.59
CA LEU A 189 5.84 -0.48 -2.46
C LEU A 189 6.26 -0.74 -1.00
N ILE A 190 6.34 -1.97 -0.54
CA ILE A 190 6.19 -3.19 -1.32
C ILE A 190 4.86 -3.90 -0.99
N ASN A 191 4.30 -4.65 -1.96
CA ASN A 191 3.32 -5.67 -1.64
C ASN A 191 4.02 -6.83 -0.88
N THR A 192 3.31 -7.89 -0.52
CA THR A 192 3.83 -9.00 0.28
C THR A 192 4.78 -9.90 -0.49
N LEU A 193 5.82 -10.43 0.19
CA LEU A 193 6.71 -11.45 -0.35
C LEU A 193 6.04 -12.82 -0.34
N MET A 194 6.20 -13.60 -1.40
CA MET A 194 5.65 -14.95 -1.47
C MET A 194 6.35 -15.87 -0.48
N GLY A 195 5.57 -16.59 0.34
CA GLY A 195 6.06 -17.52 1.35
C GLY A 195 5.17 -18.74 1.53
N MET A 196 5.64 -19.70 2.32
CA MET A 196 4.92 -20.91 2.70
C MET A 196 5.26 -21.32 4.12
N LYS A 197 4.28 -21.90 4.82
CA LYS A 197 4.49 -22.58 6.12
C LYS A 197 3.88 -23.97 6.07
N ILE A 198 4.64 -24.99 6.49
CA ILE A 198 4.23 -26.39 6.52
C ILE A 198 4.09 -26.85 7.99
N ASP A 199 2.98 -27.49 8.30
CA ASP A 199 2.82 -28.24 9.54
C ASP A 199 3.60 -29.56 9.42
N ILE A 200 4.61 -29.73 10.26
CA ILE A 200 5.52 -30.89 10.23
C ILE A 200 4.84 -32.21 10.63
N HIS A 201 3.74 -32.12 11.40
CA HIS A 201 3.02 -33.31 11.89
C HIS A 201 2.05 -33.83 10.84
N THR A 202 1.28 -32.95 10.21
CA THR A 202 0.36 -33.29 9.12
C THR A 202 1.04 -33.35 7.75
N ARG A 203 2.24 -32.78 7.62
CA ARG A 203 3.02 -32.65 6.38
C ARG A 203 2.27 -31.89 5.28
N ARG A 204 1.43 -30.94 5.68
CA ARG A 204 0.61 -30.13 4.77
C ARG A 204 0.88 -28.63 4.97
N PRO A 205 0.74 -27.81 3.91
CA PRO A 205 0.72 -26.37 4.06
C PRO A 205 -0.38 -25.94 5.05
N ILE A 206 -0.08 -24.92 5.88
CA ILE A 206 -1.06 -24.40 6.84
C ILE A 206 -2.15 -23.61 6.13
N LEU A 207 -1.77 -22.79 5.12
CA LEU A 207 -2.74 -22.05 4.33
C LEU A 207 -3.47 -22.96 3.33
N ALA A 208 -4.79 -22.76 3.18
CA ALA A 208 -5.60 -23.52 2.23
C ALA A 208 -5.09 -23.37 0.77
N ASN A 209 -4.50 -22.23 0.42
CA ASN A 209 -3.90 -21.96 -0.90
C ASN A 209 -2.42 -22.38 -1.01
N ASN A 210 -1.91 -23.16 -0.05
CA ASN A 210 -0.53 -23.62 0.06
C ASN A 210 0.48 -22.48 0.33
N THR A 211 0.45 -21.39 -0.44
CA THR A 211 1.31 -20.21 -0.32
C THR A 211 0.51 -18.98 0.07
N GLY A 212 1.20 -17.97 0.58
CA GLY A 212 0.63 -16.68 0.92
C GLY A 212 1.67 -15.57 0.93
N GLY A 213 1.21 -14.34 1.02
CA GLY A 213 2.08 -13.18 1.13
C GLY A 213 2.59 -13.00 2.56
N LEU A 214 3.91 -12.96 2.73
CA LEU A 214 4.60 -12.63 3.98
C LEU A 214 4.63 -11.12 4.18
N SER A 215 4.25 -10.66 5.38
CA SER A 215 4.33 -9.28 5.83
C SER A 215 4.75 -9.22 7.32
N GLY A 216 5.06 -8.03 7.81
CA GLY A 216 5.54 -7.80 9.18
C GLY A 216 7.05 -7.49 9.25
N PRO A 217 7.65 -7.42 10.46
CA PRO A 217 9.04 -6.96 10.64
C PRO A 217 10.08 -7.67 9.80
N ALA A 218 9.86 -8.97 9.49
CA ALA A 218 10.79 -9.77 8.68
C ALA A 218 11.06 -9.20 7.29
N VAL A 219 10.12 -8.43 6.71
CA VAL A 219 10.26 -7.90 5.34
C VAL A 219 10.83 -6.47 5.29
N LYS A 220 10.96 -5.78 6.45
CA LYS A 220 11.39 -4.37 6.50
C LYS A 220 12.71 -4.11 5.76
N PRO A 221 13.80 -4.85 5.96
CA PRO A 221 15.07 -4.57 5.27
C PRO A 221 14.95 -4.70 3.74
N VAL A 222 14.10 -5.59 3.25
CA VAL A 222 13.84 -5.74 1.81
C VAL A 222 13.04 -4.53 1.31
N ALA A 223 12.04 -4.09 2.06
CA ALA A 223 11.22 -2.93 1.70
C ALA A 223 12.05 -1.65 1.64
N VAL A 224 12.87 -1.37 2.67
CA VAL A 224 13.74 -0.18 2.72
C VAL A 224 14.71 -0.15 1.54
N ARG A 225 15.39 -1.28 1.23
CA ARG A 225 16.26 -1.38 0.06
C ARG A 225 15.50 -1.07 -1.24
N MET A 226 14.34 -1.67 -1.43
CA MET A 226 13.55 -1.47 -2.65
C MET A 226 13.03 -0.03 -2.79
N ILE A 227 12.64 0.62 -1.68
CA ILE A 227 12.27 2.04 -1.67
C ILE A 227 13.46 2.89 -2.15
N HIS A 228 14.64 2.67 -1.59
CA HIS A 228 15.83 3.41 -1.99
C HIS A 228 16.16 3.21 -3.48
N GLU A 229 16.20 1.96 -3.95
CA GLU A 229 16.46 1.65 -5.36
C GLU A 229 15.45 2.32 -6.32
N VAL A 230 14.16 2.35 -5.95
CA VAL A 230 13.12 2.99 -6.76
C VAL A 230 13.24 4.51 -6.69
N HIS A 231 13.51 5.08 -5.52
CA HIS A 231 13.71 6.52 -5.36
C HIS A 231 14.84 7.05 -6.25
N GLU A 232 15.96 6.31 -6.34
CA GLU A 232 17.07 6.65 -7.24
C GLU A 232 16.75 6.44 -8.74
N ALA A 233 15.75 5.60 -9.05
CA ALA A 233 15.47 5.19 -10.44
C ALA A 233 14.38 6.03 -11.14
N VAL A 234 13.46 6.66 -10.37
CA VAL A 234 12.31 7.42 -10.89
C VAL A 234 12.15 8.75 -10.15
N LYS A 235 11.33 9.66 -10.71
CA LYS A 235 11.04 10.97 -10.10
C LYS A 235 9.71 11.03 -9.36
N LEU A 236 8.98 9.93 -9.35
CA LEU A 236 7.66 9.84 -8.72
C LEU A 236 7.76 9.80 -7.19
N PRO A 237 6.85 10.44 -6.45
CA PRO A 237 6.77 10.30 -5.01
C PRO A 237 6.35 8.87 -4.62
N LEU A 238 6.83 8.39 -3.47
CA LEU A 238 6.68 7.01 -3.03
C LEU A 238 5.86 6.89 -1.74
N ILE A 239 4.98 5.89 -1.68
CA ILE A 239 4.40 5.37 -0.43
C ILE A 239 5.20 4.13 -0.06
N GLY A 240 5.97 4.19 1.03
CA GLY A 240 6.73 3.06 1.54
C GLY A 240 5.90 2.19 2.48
N MET A 241 6.02 0.86 2.37
CA MET A 241 5.38 -0.07 3.29
C MET A 241 6.12 -1.40 3.40
N GLY A 242 6.00 -2.04 4.57
CA GLY A 242 6.55 -3.37 4.84
C GLY A 242 7.33 -3.42 6.14
N GLY A 243 6.68 -3.89 7.23
CA GLY A 243 7.32 -4.17 8.49
C GLY A 243 7.47 -2.98 9.44
N VAL A 244 6.78 -1.88 9.23
CA VAL A 244 6.78 -0.70 10.10
C VAL A 244 6.09 -1.02 11.43
N MET A 245 6.78 -0.78 12.55
CA MET A 245 6.33 -1.09 13.92
C MET A 245 6.43 0.09 14.89
N ASN A 246 7.15 1.16 14.53
CA ASN A 246 7.40 2.34 15.37
C ASN A 246 7.74 3.56 14.50
N GLY A 247 7.99 4.72 15.13
CA GLY A 247 8.34 5.97 14.44
C GLY A 247 9.73 5.96 13.82
N GLU A 248 10.69 5.24 14.40
CA GLU A 248 12.03 5.09 13.83
C GLU A 248 11.96 4.36 12.47
N ASP A 249 11.09 3.36 12.35
CA ASP A 249 10.85 2.68 11.07
C ASP A 249 10.29 3.65 10.03
N VAL A 250 9.36 4.55 10.42
CA VAL A 250 8.82 5.58 9.50
C VAL A 250 9.93 6.49 9.01
N ILE A 251 10.79 6.96 9.91
CA ILE A 251 11.94 7.81 9.56
C ILE A 251 12.90 7.07 8.61
N GLU A 252 13.20 5.79 8.88
CA GLU A 252 14.05 4.95 8.02
C GLU A 252 13.50 4.88 6.59
N PHE A 253 12.19 4.66 6.43
CA PHE A 253 11.54 4.67 5.12
C PHE A 253 11.61 6.04 4.43
N MET A 254 11.43 7.13 5.18
CA MET A 254 11.51 8.48 4.63
C MET A 254 12.95 8.81 4.19
N LEU A 255 13.95 8.46 5.01
CA LEU A 255 15.36 8.61 4.63
C LEU A 255 15.69 7.81 3.37
N ALA A 256 15.11 6.63 3.17
CA ALA A 256 15.26 5.83 1.95
C ALA A 256 14.54 6.41 0.73
N GLY A 257 13.65 7.41 0.88
CA GLY A 257 12.99 8.11 -0.23
C GLY A 257 11.45 8.03 -0.24
N ALA A 258 10.81 7.43 0.77
CA ALA A 258 9.36 7.45 0.87
C ALA A 258 8.85 8.84 1.33
N SER A 259 7.84 9.36 0.66
CA SER A 259 7.12 10.58 1.07
C SER A 259 6.02 10.28 2.08
N LEU A 260 5.32 9.16 1.90
CA LEU A 260 4.34 8.62 2.82
C LEU A 260 4.76 7.22 3.25
N VAL A 261 4.39 6.82 4.48
CA VAL A 261 4.72 5.50 5.03
C VAL A 261 3.46 4.82 5.55
N ALA A 262 3.21 3.59 5.07
CA ALA A 262 2.01 2.86 5.40
C ALA A 262 2.22 1.84 6.51
N LEU A 263 1.41 1.93 7.55
CA LEU A 263 1.29 0.93 8.60
C LEU A 263 0.45 -0.25 8.10
N GLY A 264 0.95 -1.46 8.23
CA GLY A 264 0.27 -2.69 7.82
C GLY A 264 0.10 -3.67 9.00
N THR A 265 0.87 -4.76 9.00
CA THR A 265 0.84 -5.82 10.03
C THR A 265 1.01 -5.30 11.46
N GLY A 266 1.71 -4.18 11.64
CA GLY A 266 1.85 -3.52 12.95
C GLY A 266 0.52 -3.18 13.61
N LEU A 267 -0.52 -2.87 12.83
CA LEU A 267 -1.87 -2.57 13.32
C LEU A 267 -2.60 -3.80 13.91
N PHE A 268 -2.22 -5.01 13.51
CA PHE A 268 -2.75 -6.23 14.14
C PHE A 268 -2.12 -6.50 15.51
N VAL A 269 -0.88 -6.03 15.72
CA VAL A 269 -0.17 -6.13 17.01
C VAL A 269 -0.63 -5.01 17.95
N LYS A 270 -0.76 -3.80 17.42
CA LYS A 270 -1.14 -2.60 18.18
C LYS A 270 -2.09 -1.74 17.35
N PRO A 271 -3.41 -1.84 17.54
CA PRO A 271 -4.40 -1.09 16.75
C PRO A 271 -4.27 0.44 16.83
N ASP A 272 -3.79 0.97 17.96
CA ASP A 272 -3.53 2.40 18.20
C ASP A 272 -2.06 2.81 17.90
N LEU A 273 -1.35 2.05 17.07
CA LEU A 273 0.06 2.24 16.74
C LEU A 273 0.39 3.65 16.23
N ILE A 274 -0.55 4.32 15.58
CA ILE A 274 -0.38 5.69 15.07
C ILE A 274 0.02 6.67 16.18
N LEU A 275 -0.50 6.52 17.41
CA LEU A 275 -0.27 7.47 18.49
C LEU A 275 1.21 7.50 18.93
N PRO A 276 1.85 6.38 19.32
CA PRO A 276 3.29 6.37 19.62
C PRO A 276 4.14 6.72 18.39
N VAL A 277 3.77 6.29 17.19
CA VAL A 277 4.52 6.62 15.97
C VAL A 277 4.58 8.13 15.73
N LYS A 278 3.47 8.85 15.86
CA LYS A 278 3.45 10.33 15.75
C LYS A 278 4.33 10.99 16.81
N GLN A 279 4.31 10.50 18.04
CA GLN A 279 5.12 11.03 19.11
C GLN A 279 6.61 10.81 18.86
N GLU A 280 7.02 9.63 18.44
CA GLU A 280 8.41 9.28 18.13
C GLU A 280 8.96 10.09 16.93
N ILE A 281 8.14 10.33 15.90
CA ILE A 281 8.50 11.22 14.78
C ILE A 281 8.75 12.65 15.28
N LYS A 282 7.87 13.18 16.13
CA LYS A 282 8.02 14.51 16.70
C LYS A 282 9.31 14.61 17.53
N GLU A 283 9.59 13.62 18.38
CA GLU A 283 10.81 13.56 19.19
C GLU A 283 12.08 13.50 18.33
N TYR A 284 12.05 12.76 17.22
CA TYR A 284 13.13 12.72 16.25
C TYR A 284 13.35 14.10 15.61
N MET A 285 12.28 14.77 15.14
CA MET A 285 12.37 16.10 14.55
C MET A 285 12.92 17.14 15.54
N GLU A 286 12.47 17.11 16.80
CA GLU A 286 12.98 18.00 17.86
C GLU A 286 14.46 17.73 18.18
N ARG A 287 14.86 16.46 18.28
CA ARG A 287 16.24 16.04 18.56
C ARG A 287 17.24 16.53 17.51
N TYR A 288 16.83 16.50 16.24
CA TYR A 288 17.70 16.86 15.12
C TYR A 288 17.44 18.25 14.55
N ASN A 289 16.62 19.08 15.21
CA ASN A 289 16.21 20.42 14.79
C ASN A 289 15.64 20.46 13.36
N ILE A 290 14.79 19.48 13.03
CA ILE A 290 14.09 19.38 11.74
C ILE A 290 12.80 20.19 11.85
N GLU A 291 12.67 21.27 11.10
CA GLU A 291 11.48 22.11 11.07
C GLU A 291 10.41 21.54 10.13
N ASP A 292 10.83 20.91 9.03
CA ASP A 292 9.96 20.31 8.00
C ASP A 292 10.36 18.86 7.72
N ILE A 293 9.44 17.94 7.95
CA ILE A 293 9.65 16.50 7.73
C ILE A 293 10.03 16.18 6.27
N ASN A 294 9.59 16.98 5.31
CA ASN A 294 9.93 16.81 3.89
C ASN A 294 11.44 16.89 3.64
N SER A 295 12.18 17.60 4.49
CA SER A 295 13.63 17.78 4.32
C SER A 295 14.46 16.51 4.51
N ILE A 296 13.88 15.44 5.08
CA ILE A 296 14.62 14.17 5.27
C ILE A 296 14.36 13.13 4.16
N ILE A 297 13.42 13.40 3.24
CA ILE A 297 13.06 12.43 2.20
C ILE A 297 14.27 12.18 1.28
N GLY A 298 14.70 10.92 1.18
CA GLY A 298 15.77 10.49 0.29
C GLY A 298 17.17 10.98 0.72
N THR A 299 17.37 11.36 1.99
CA THR A 299 18.65 11.90 2.45
C THR A 299 19.56 10.86 3.12
N ALA A 300 19.27 9.58 2.99
CA ALA A 300 20.18 8.54 3.45
C ALA A 300 21.54 8.64 2.75
N VAL A 301 22.63 8.70 3.53
CA VAL A 301 24.01 8.76 2.99
C VAL A 301 24.51 7.34 2.74
N MET A 302 24.88 7.07 1.50
CA MET A 302 25.48 5.78 1.12
C MET A 302 26.99 5.77 1.40
N ASN A 303 27.53 4.57 1.76
CA ASN A 303 28.95 4.37 2.02
C ASN A 303 29.78 4.30 0.73
#